data_7eaa29d1cf4dcaecea8a40a222370e93
#
_entry.id   7eaa29d1cf4dcaecea8a40a222370e93
#
_cell.length_a   1.000
_cell.length_b   1.000
_cell.length_c   1.000
_cell.angle_alpha   90.00
_cell.angle_beta   90.00
_cell.angle_gamma   90.00
#
_symmetry.space_group_name_H-M   'P 1'
#
loop_
_entity.id
_entity.type
_entity.pdbx_description
1 polymer ?
#
loop_
_entity_poly.entity_id
_entity_poly.type
_entity_poly.pdbx_seq_one_letter_code
_entity_poly.pdbx_strand_id
1 'polypeptide(L)'
;YDNPKQDNVRRVIQSWIDAQNSFPTENSAEEYSFFVEKAYPIPEDRRKYFQGLIAGREPSLGYHLIAMLAQRNIVKSVWTTNFDGLMAKCAHQYTPLIPIEITAQTSDRIYRGDVAGELLCVALHGDYKYGNLKNTEQELDSQDGELVKALRHELTNRDLIVFGYSGRDQSLMQALTQVYSERGAGKLFWCGYGQNAPTPVA
;
A
#
# COMPACT_ATOMS: atom_id res chain seq x y z
N TYR A 1 -8.23 13.21 -20.03
CA TYR A 1 -8.79 13.27 -21.39
C TYR A 1 -9.58 12.00 -21.59
N ASP A 2 -10.90 12.08 -21.41
CA ASP A 2 -11.83 10.96 -21.62
C ASP A 2 -11.91 10.67 -23.11
N ASN A 3 -11.64 9.43 -23.50
CA ASN A 3 -11.77 8.99 -24.87
C ASN A 3 -13.09 8.23 -25.02
N PRO A 4 -14.12 8.81 -25.70
CA PRO A 4 -15.46 8.20 -25.79
C PRO A 4 -15.48 6.78 -26.39
N LYS A 5 -14.47 6.44 -27.21
CA LYS A 5 -14.32 5.09 -27.75
C LYS A 5 -13.87 4.09 -26.68
N GLN A 6 -12.99 4.51 -25.77
CA GLN A 6 -12.56 3.67 -24.65
C GLN A 6 -13.70 3.43 -23.66
N ASP A 7 -14.54 4.44 -23.39
CA ASP A 7 -15.69 4.30 -22.49
C ASP A 7 -16.74 3.35 -23.05
N ASN A 8 -16.96 3.35 -24.37
CA ASN A 8 -17.86 2.38 -24.99
C ASN A 8 -17.34 0.96 -24.91
N VAL A 9 -16.05 0.74 -25.18
CA VAL A 9 -15.41 -0.59 -25.06
C VAL A 9 -15.48 -1.07 -23.62
N ARG A 10 -15.16 -0.21 -22.66
CA ARG A 10 -15.22 -0.53 -21.23
C ARG A 10 -16.63 -0.94 -20.80
N ARG A 11 -17.67 -0.20 -21.23
CA ARG A 11 -19.07 -0.54 -20.93
C ARG A 11 -19.50 -1.89 -21.50
N VAL A 12 -19.10 -2.20 -22.74
CA VAL A 12 -19.42 -3.49 -23.38
C VAL A 12 -18.74 -4.64 -22.65
N ILE A 13 -17.47 -4.49 -22.29
CA ILE A 13 -16.72 -5.49 -21.52
C ILE A 13 -17.37 -5.67 -20.15
N GLN A 14 -17.70 -4.59 -19.44
CA GLN A 14 -18.34 -4.65 -18.13
C GLN A 14 -19.70 -5.36 -18.20
N SER A 15 -20.54 -5.01 -19.15
CA SER A 15 -21.84 -5.68 -19.34
C SER A 15 -21.68 -7.18 -19.62
N TRP A 16 -20.63 -7.57 -20.34
CA TRP A 16 -20.33 -8.98 -20.57
C TRP A 16 -19.87 -9.68 -19.30
N ILE A 17 -18.99 -9.06 -18.52
CA ILE A 17 -18.52 -9.54 -17.22
C ILE A 17 -19.70 -9.77 -16.28
N ASP A 18 -20.57 -8.78 -16.13
CA ASP A 18 -21.74 -8.83 -15.26
C ASP A 18 -22.71 -9.97 -15.64
N ALA A 19 -22.86 -10.21 -16.94
CA ALA A 19 -23.71 -11.28 -17.43
C ALA A 19 -23.19 -12.71 -17.14
N GLN A 20 -21.88 -12.87 -16.87
CA GLN A 20 -21.30 -14.19 -16.59
C GLN A 20 -21.56 -14.69 -15.17
N ASN A 21 -21.89 -13.83 -14.20
CA ASN A 21 -22.06 -14.15 -12.76
C ASN A 21 -20.89 -14.92 -12.13
N SER A 22 -19.73 -14.92 -12.77
CA SER A 22 -18.52 -15.65 -12.35
C SER A 22 -17.36 -14.73 -12.02
N PHE A 23 -17.58 -13.42 -12.14
CA PHE A 23 -16.61 -12.39 -11.88
C PHE A 23 -17.03 -11.58 -10.65
N PRO A 24 -16.06 -11.00 -9.90
CA PRO A 24 -16.36 -10.08 -8.82
C PRO A 24 -17.15 -8.86 -9.31
N THR A 25 -17.95 -8.30 -8.43
CA THR A 25 -18.66 -7.05 -8.70
C THR A 25 -17.67 -5.92 -8.94
N GLU A 26 -17.96 -5.03 -9.88
CA GLU A 26 -17.15 -3.86 -10.15
C GLU A 26 -16.90 -3.05 -8.87
N ASN A 27 -15.64 -2.69 -8.62
CA ASN A 27 -15.16 -2.00 -7.43
C ASN A 27 -15.28 -2.78 -6.10
N SER A 28 -15.52 -4.10 -6.15
CA SER A 28 -15.42 -4.93 -4.94
C SER A 28 -13.96 -5.05 -4.46
N ALA A 29 -13.76 -5.50 -3.23
CA ALA A 29 -12.43 -5.67 -2.66
C ALA A 29 -11.62 -6.75 -3.41
N GLU A 30 -12.31 -7.79 -3.89
CA GLU A 30 -11.72 -8.97 -4.55
C GLU A 30 -11.39 -8.74 -6.02
N GLU A 31 -11.95 -7.69 -6.65
CA GLU A 31 -11.85 -7.46 -8.09
C GLU A 31 -10.40 -7.44 -8.57
N TYR A 32 -9.55 -6.68 -7.91
CA TYR A 32 -8.15 -6.54 -8.28
C TYR A 32 -7.40 -7.87 -8.21
N SER A 33 -7.47 -8.55 -7.08
CA SER A 33 -6.76 -9.82 -6.85
C SER A 33 -7.24 -10.91 -7.79
N PHE A 34 -8.56 -11.00 -8.02
CA PHE A 34 -9.15 -11.94 -8.95
C PHE A 34 -8.60 -11.79 -10.37
N PHE A 35 -8.60 -10.57 -10.93
CA PHE A 35 -8.13 -10.37 -12.29
C PHE A 35 -6.61 -10.55 -12.42
N VAL A 36 -5.83 -10.13 -11.42
CA VAL A 36 -4.39 -10.36 -11.40
C VAL A 36 -4.06 -11.85 -11.37
N GLU A 37 -4.75 -12.64 -10.54
CA GLU A 37 -4.56 -14.08 -10.44
C GLU A 37 -4.95 -14.81 -11.73
N LYS A 38 -6.07 -14.43 -12.34
CA LYS A 38 -6.53 -15.01 -13.60
C LYS A 38 -5.64 -14.67 -14.79
N ALA A 39 -5.16 -13.42 -14.87
CA ALA A 39 -4.28 -12.98 -15.95
C ALA A 39 -2.85 -13.56 -15.83
N TYR A 40 -2.37 -13.70 -14.60
CA TYR A 40 -1.00 -14.14 -14.29
C TYR A 40 -1.00 -15.17 -13.16
N PRO A 41 -1.43 -16.42 -13.42
CA PRO A 41 -1.52 -17.47 -12.39
C PRO A 41 -0.13 -17.86 -11.83
N ILE A 42 0.92 -17.67 -12.62
CA ILE A 42 2.30 -17.99 -12.22
C ILE A 42 2.89 -16.76 -11.49
N PRO A 43 3.35 -16.90 -10.22
CA PRO A 43 3.88 -15.78 -9.43
C PRO A 43 5.02 -15.03 -10.13
N GLU A 44 5.91 -15.75 -10.82
CA GLU A 44 7.04 -15.14 -11.54
C GLU A 44 6.58 -14.26 -12.71
N ASP A 45 5.51 -14.62 -13.41
CA ASP A 45 4.97 -13.81 -14.51
C ASP A 45 4.25 -12.57 -13.97
N ARG A 46 3.56 -12.68 -12.82
CA ARG A 46 3.04 -11.51 -12.08
C ARG A 46 4.16 -10.54 -11.72
N ARG A 47 5.24 -11.06 -11.17
CA ARG A 47 6.41 -10.24 -10.81
C ARG A 47 6.97 -9.51 -12.03
N LYS A 48 7.19 -10.18 -13.15
CA LYS A 48 7.67 -9.57 -14.40
C LYS A 48 6.73 -8.50 -14.93
N TYR A 49 5.42 -8.76 -14.90
CA TYR A 49 4.41 -7.80 -15.31
C TYR A 49 4.50 -6.51 -14.48
N PHE A 50 4.47 -6.61 -13.17
CA PHE A 50 4.57 -5.43 -12.29
C PHE A 50 5.92 -4.74 -12.41
N GLN A 51 7.01 -5.48 -12.54
CA GLN A 51 8.33 -4.92 -12.80
C GLN A 51 8.34 -4.08 -14.09
N GLY A 52 7.68 -4.56 -15.15
CA GLY A 52 7.52 -3.81 -16.39
C GLY A 52 6.71 -2.52 -16.23
N LEU A 53 5.65 -2.55 -15.41
CA LEU A 53 4.83 -1.36 -15.14
C LEU A 53 5.58 -0.28 -14.34
N ILE A 54 6.47 -0.70 -13.43
CA ILE A 54 7.22 0.21 -12.53
C ILE A 54 8.49 0.72 -13.21
N ALA A 55 9.04 -0.02 -14.17
CA ALA A 55 10.29 0.31 -14.84
C ALA A 55 10.24 1.74 -15.41
N GLY A 56 11.23 2.55 -15.06
CA GLY A 56 11.35 3.93 -15.52
C GLY A 56 10.34 4.92 -14.90
N ARG A 57 9.52 4.49 -13.93
CA ARG A 57 8.63 5.42 -13.24
C ARG A 57 9.40 6.31 -12.27
N GLU A 58 9.00 7.58 -12.24
CA GLU A 58 9.55 8.57 -11.33
C GLU A 58 8.54 8.90 -10.22
N PRO A 59 9.05 9.20 -9.00
CA PRO A 59 8.20 9.61 -7.90
C PRO A 59 7.40 10.87 -8.24
N SER A 60 6.11 10.87 -7.91
CA SER A 60 5.26 12.04 -8.05
C SER A 60 5.54 13.10 -6.98
N LEU A 61 4.96 14.29 -7.12
CA LEU A 61 5.09 15.39 -6.16
C LEU A 61 4.75 14.95 -4.72
N GLY A 62 3.77 14.07 -4.53
CA GLY A 62 3.39 13.56 -3.21
C GLY A 62 4.55 12.88 -2.49
N TYR A 63 5.32 12.03 -3.18
CA TYR A 63 6.51 11.39 -2.62
C TYR A 63 7.58 12.41 -2.23
N HIS A 64 7.80 13.44 -3.05
CA HIS A 64 8.75 14.52 -2.73
C HIS A 64 8.36 15.28 -1.46
N LEU A 65 7.07 15.61 -1.30
CA LEU A 65 6.57 16.29 -0.11
C LEU A 65 6.77 15.44 1.16
N ILE A 66 6.47 14.14 1.08
CA ILE A 66 6.69 13.22 2.21
C ILE A 66 8.19 13.13 2.54
N ALA A 67 9.05 13.00 1.54
CA ALA A 67 10.50 12.94 1.75
C ALA A 67 11.04 14.23 2.39
N MET A 68 10.52 15.40 2.00
CA MET A 68 10.86 16.69 2.63
C MET A 68 10.40 16.78 4.10
N LEU A 69 9.21 16.23 4.41
CA LEU A 69 8.74 16.15 5.80
C LEU A 69 9.60 15.19 6.63
N ALA A 70 10.01 14.08 6.03
CA ALA A 70 10.92 13.13 6.67
C ALA A 70 12.31 13.75 6.94
N GLN A 71 12.85 14.51 6.00
CA GLN A 71 14.11 15.24 6.18
C GLN A 71 14.03 16.24 7.34
N ARG A 72 12.85 16.82 7.59
CA ARG A 72 12.58 17.70 8.74
C ARG A 72 12.23 16.95 10.02
N ASN A 73 12.37 15.63 10.00
CA ASN A 73 12.10 14.77 11.15
C ASN A 73 10.62 14.76 11.63
N ILE A 74 9.69 15.18 10.75
CA ILE A 74 8.23 15.17 11.01
C ILE A 74 7.67 13.79 10.69
N VAL A 75 8.05 13.18 9.56
CA VAL A 75 7.70 11.82 9.18
C VAL A 75 8.85 10.89 9.51
N LYS A 76 8.59 9.82 10.25
CA LYS A 76 9.59 8.84 10.69
C LYS A 76 9.58 7.55 9.89
N SER A 77 8.39 7.13 9.52
CA SER A 77 8.17 5.92 8.74
C SER A 77 7.06 6.13 7.72
N VAL A 78 7.16 5.46 6.58
CA VAL A 78 6.14 5.41 5.54
C VAL A 78 5.74 3.96 5.34
N TRP A 79 4.48 3.67 5.59
CA TRP A 79 3.86 2.37 5.43
C TRP A 79 3.02 2.38 4.16
N THR A 80 3.32 1.50 3.23
CA THR A 80 2.66 1.52 1.92
C THR A 80 2.14 0.14 1.53
N THR A 81 0.96 0.12 0.94
CA THR A 81 0.42 -1.05 0.23
C THR A 81 0.95 -1.15 -1.21
N ASN A 82 1.62 -0.10 -1.70
CA ASN A 82 2.29 -0.13 -2.99
C ASN A 82 3.59 -0.92 -2.89
N PHE A 83 3.87 -1.69 -3.93
CA PHE A 83 5.08 -2.49 -4.07
C PHE A 83 6.08 -1.89 -5.06
N ASP A 84 5.91 -0.59 -5.41
CA ASP A 84 6.68 0.09 -6.46
C ASP A 84 8.05 0.60 -6.02
N GLY A 85 8.32 0.65 -4.72
CA GLY A 85 9.57 1.16 -4.15
C GLY A 85 9.82 2.65 -4.41
N LEU A 86 8.81 3.41 -4.90
CA LEU A 86 8.99 4.82 -5.29
C LEU A 86 9.28 5.73 -4.09
N MET A 87 8.81 5.40 -2.89
CA MET A 87 9.13 6.19 -1.69
C MET A 87 10.62 6.10 -1.36
N ALA A 88 11.17 4.90 -1.34
CA ALA A 88 12.60 4.68 -1.09
C ALA A 88 13.47 5.32 -2.18
N LYS A 89 13.07 5.17 -3.46
CA LYS A 89 13.71 5.84 -4.60
C LYS A 89 13.71 7.34 -4.41
N CYS A 90 12.57 7.94 -4.03
CA CYS A 90 12.45 9.38 -3.81
C CYS A 90 13.36 9.87 -2.68
N ALA A 91 13.33 9.21 -1.54
CA ALA A 91 14.17 9.56 -0.40
C ALA A 91 15.66 9.52 -0.78
N HIS A 92 16.10 8.46 -1.46
CA HIS A 92 17.50 8.29 -1.86
C HIS A 92 17.97 9.32 -2.89
N GLN A 93 17.15 9.63 -3.89
CA GLN A 93 17.57 10.47 -5.03
C GLN A 93 17.45 11.97 -4.77
N TYR A 94 16.48 12.38 -3.94
CA TYR A 94 16.10 13.79 -3.82
C TYR A 94 16.29 14.38 -2.42
N THR A 95 16.79 13.58 -1.47
CA THR A 95 17.10 14.04 -0.11
C THR A 95 18.39 13.40 0.39
N PRO A 96 19.00 13.90 1.46
CA PRO A 96 20.14 13.25 2.11
C PRO A 96 19.75 12.05 2.99
N LEU A 97 18.47 11.66 3.00
CA LEU A 97 17.98 10.55 3.83
C LEU A 97 18.46 9.19 3.27
N ILE A 98 18.71 8.28 4.18
CA ILE A 98 18.97 6.88 3.89
C ILE A 98 17.64 6.12 4.03
N PRO A 99 17.01 5.67 2.92
CA PRO A 99 15.81 4.86 3.01
C PRO A 99 16.16 3.45 3.51
N ILE A 100 15.44 3.00 4.52
CA ILE A 100 15.53 1.64 5.03
C ILE A 100 14.29 0.89 4.56
N GLU A 101 14.46 0.11 3.50
CA GLU A 101 13.40 -0.72 2.95
C GLU A 101 13.13 -1.92 3.88
N ILE A 102 11.88 -2.06 4.30
CA ILE A 102 11.43 -3.09 5.23
C ILE A 102 10.29 -3.88 4.59
N THR A 103 10.44 -5.19 4.66
CA THR A 103 9.43 -6.18 4.28
C THR A 103 9.13 -7.07 5.49
N ALA A 104 8.23 -8.03 5.34
CA ALA A 104 7.93 -9.00 6.40
C ALA A 104 9.17 -9.69 6.96
N GLN A 105 10.16 -10.02 6.11
CA GLN A 105 11.38 -10.72 6.49
C GLN A 105 12.38 -9.84 7.26
N THR A 106 12.20 -8.54 7.26
CA THR A 106 13.10 -7.57 7.91
C THR A 106 12.37 -6.65 8.87
N SER A 107 11.19 -7.06 9.34
CA SER A 107 10.33 -6.29 10.24
C SER A 107 10.97 -6.00 11.60
N ASP A 108 11.95 -6.80 12.03
CA ASP A 108 12.76 -6.59 13.22
C ASP A 108 13.48 -5.23 13.23
N ARG A 109 13.78 -4.68 12.04
CA ARG A 109 14.42 -3.37 11.90
C ARG A 109 13.59 -2.21 12.42
N ILE A 110 12.27 -2.36 12.52
CA ILE A 110 11.36 -1.34 13.04
C ILE A 110 11.62 -1.09 14.52
N TYR A 111 11.92 -2.13 15.29
CA TYR A 111 12.10 -2.06 16.72
C TYR A 111 13.42 -1.40 17.19
N ARG A 112 14.33 -1.13 16.28
CA ARG A 112 15.61 -0.47 16.62
C ARG A 112 15.47 1.01 16.99
N GLY A 113 14.28 1.59 16.82
CA GLY A 113 13.99 3.00 17.06
C GLY A 113 14.46 3.94 15.95
N ASP A 114 14.21 5.23 16.13
CA ASP A 114 14.53 6.25 15.15
C ASP A 114 16.04 6.53 15.09
N VAL A 115 16.56 6.54 13.88
CA VAL A 115 17.93 6.95 13.60
C VAL A 115 17.90 8.22 12.75
N ALA A 116 18.65 9.24 13.19
CA ALA A 116 18.69 10.50 12.46
C ALA A 116 19.23 10.30 11.04
N GLY A 117 18.58 10.90 10.08
CA GLY A 117 18.95 10.76 8.66
C GLY A 117 18.41 9.50 7.98
N GLU A 118 17.64 8.66 8.66
CA GLU A 118 16.99 7.49 8.07
C GLU A 118 15.48 7.70 7.91
N LEU A 119 14.91 7.05 6.88
CA LEU A 119 13.48 6.94 6.68
C LEU A 119 13.12 5.47 6.53
N LEU A 120 12.26 4.96 7.43
CA LEU A 120 11.73 3.61 7.30
C LEU A 120 10.68 3.58 6.17
N CYS A 121 10.87 2.73 5.18
CA CYS A 121 9.96 2.50 4.06
C CYS A 121 9.43 1.07 4.16
N VAL A 122 8.23 0.89 4.70
CA VAL A 122 7.65 -0.42 5.00
C VAL A 122 6.66 -0.82 3.91
N ALA A 123 6.95 -1.89 3.17
CA ALA A 123 6.08 -2.44 2.14
C ALA A 123 5.19 -3.53 2.75
N LEU A 124 3.92 -3.21 3.01
CA LEU A 124 2.95 -4.10 3.67
C LEU A 124 2.62 -5.34 2.81
N HIS A 125 2.52 -5.17 1.50
CA HIS A 125 2.21 -6.24 0.55
C HIS A 125 3.45 -6.79 -0.15
N GLY A 126 4.63 -6.58 0.44
CA GLY A 126 5.90 -6.98 -0.14
C GLY A 126 6.44 -5.98 -1.16
N ASP A 127 7.56 -6.34 -1.77
CA ASP A 127 8.23 -5.54 -2.80
C ASP A 127 8.60 -6.45 -3.99
N TYR A 128 8.41 -5.96 -5.20
CA TYR A 128 8.71 -6.70 -6.42
C TYR A 128 10.20 -7.09 -6.53
N LYS A 129 11.09 -6.33 -5.91
CA LYS A 129 12.54 -6.59 -5.90
C LYS A 129 12.89 -7.87 -5.14
N TYR A 130 12.12 -8.18 -4.10
CA TYR A 130 12.41 -9.29 -3.19
C TYR A 130 11.55 -10.54 -3.45
N GLY A 131 10.68 -10.52 -4.47
CA GLY A 131 9.87 -11.68 -4.86
C GLY A 131 8.71 -12.01 -3.91
N ASN A 132 8.36 -11.10 -3.00
CA ASN A 132 7.35 -11.31 -1.96
C ASN A 132 6.07 -10.49 -2.22
N LEU A 133 5.68 -10.41 -3.49
CA LEU A 133 4.45 -9.70 -3.86
C LEU A 133 3.22 -10.45 -3.38
N LYS A 134 2.34 -9.76 -2.67
CA LYS A 134 1.00 -10.23 -2.31
C LYS A 134 -0.02 -9.58 -3.23
N ASN A 135 -0.56 -10.34 -4.16
CA ASN A 135 -1.50 -9.86 -5.18
C ASN A 135 -2.71 -10.76 -5.38
N THR A 136 -2.73 -11.95 -4.80
CA THR A 136 -3.89 -12.82 -4.80
C THR A 136 -4.70 -12.64 -3.51
N GLU A 137 -5.96 -13.02 -3.53
CA GLU A 137 -6.83 -12.92 -2.35
C GLU A 137 -6.21 -13.60 -1.11
N GLN A 138 -5.74 -14.84 -1.28
CA GLN A 138 -5.08 -15.59 -0.19
C GLN A 138 -3.79 -14.94 0.31
N GLU A 139 -3.03 -14.32 -0.59
CA GLU A 139 -1.80 -13.62 -0.23
C GLU A 139 -2.08 -12.29 0.48
N LEU A 140 -3.13 -11.58 0.11
CA LEU A 140 -3.54 -10.31 0.74
C LEU A 140 -4.18 -10.52 2.10
N ASP A 141 -4.96 -11.58 2.28
CA ASP A 141 -5.60 -11.90 3.56
C ASP A 141 -4.61 -12.39 4.62
N SER A 142 -3.45 -12.90 4.21
CA SER A 142 -2.40 -13.30 5.13
C SER A 142 -1.47 -12.14 5.45
N GLN A 143 -1.90 -11.20 6.32
CA GLN A 143 -0.96 -10.25 6.90
C GLN A 143 0.08 -11.00 7.71
N ASP A 144 1.33 -10.65 7.50
CA ASP A 144 2.39 -11.15 8.34
C ASP A 144 2.20 -10.63 9.76
N GLY A 145 2.00 -11.53 10.71
CA GLY A 145 1.76 -11.17 12.11
C GLY A 145 2.87 -10.29 12.70
N GLU A 146 4.09 -10.40 12.19
CA GLU A 146 5.21 -9.55 12.62
C GLU A 146 5.09 -8.11 12.11
N LEU A 147 4.62 -7.89 10.86
CA LEU A 147 4.34 -6.54 10.37
C LEU A 147 3.18 -5.89 11.12
N VAL A 148 2.14 -6.64 11.49
CA VAL A 148 1.04 -6.13 12.32
C VAL A 148 1.54 -5.73 13.71
N LYS A 149 2.37 -6.56 14.34
CA LYS A 149 2.99 -6.22 15.64
C LYS A 149 3.88 -4.98 15.52
N ALA A 150 4.67 -4.90 14.45
CA ALA A 150 5.54 -3.75 14.20
C ALA A 150 4.73 -2.47 13.95
N LEU A 151 3.60 -2.55 13.22
CA LEU A 151 2.69 -1.43 13.03
C LEU A 151 2.11 -0.95 14.37
N ARG A 152 1.69 -1.87 15.24
CA ARG A 152 1.22 -1.54 16.59
C ARG A 152 2.30 -0.83 17.41
N HIS A 153 3.52 -1.34 17.36
CA HIS A 153 4.66 -0.73 18.06
C HIS A 153 4.88 0.71 17.58
N GLU A 154 4.89 0.95 16.27
CA GLU A 154 5.07 2.26 15.68
C GLU A 154 3.95 3.24 16.03
N LEU A 155 2.70 2.79 16.04
CA LEU A 155 1.54 3.63 16.30
C LEU A 155 1.29 3.89 17.80
N THR A 156 1.98 3.18 18.69
CA THR A 156 2.00 3.50 20.10
C THR A 156 2.73 4.83 20.28
N ASN A 157 2.16 5.90 20.65
CA ASN A 157 2.74 7.24 20.79
C ASN A 157 3.06 7.99 19.47
N ARG A 158 2.55 7.55 18.32
CA ARG A 158 2.70 8.26 17.05
C ARG A 158 1.35 8.47 16.39
N ASP A 159 1.21 9.62 15.75
CA ASP A 159 0.06 9.89 14.89
C ASP A 159 0.24 9.20 13.54
N LEU A 160 -0.88 8.74 12.97
CA LEU A 160 -0.93 8.15 11.63
C LEU A 160 -1.73 9.06 10.70
N ILE A 161 -1.15 9.37 9.55
CA ILE A 161 -1.86 10.03 8.45
C ILE A 161 -2.00 9.03 7.31
N VAL A 162 -3.24 8.70 6.94
CA VAL A 162 -3.56 7.80 5.83
C VAL A 162 -4.03 8.63 4.65
N PHE A 163 -3.44 8.39 3.46
CA PHE A 163 -3.86 9.02 2.22
C PHE A 163 -3.68 8.11 1.01
N GLY A 164 -4.55 8.26 0.01
CA GLY A 164 -4.54 7.43 -1.20
C GLY A 164 -4.89 5.96 -0.97
N TYR A 165 -5.45 5.63 0.20
CA TYR A 165 -5.83 4.27 0.57
C TYR A 165 -7.34 4.17 0.74
N SER A 166 -7.95 3.16 0.11
CA SER A 166 -9.40 2.99 0.08
C SER A 166 -9.99 2.21 1.26
N GLY A 167 -9.16 1.56 2.07
CA GLY A 167 -9.61 0.73 3.19
C GLY A 167 -10.18 -0.64 2.77
N ARG A 168 -9.85 -1.14 1.58
CA ARG A 168 -10.40 -2.42 1.08
C ARG A 168 -9.69 -3.66 1.63
N ASP A 169 -8.48 -3.52 2.10
CA ASP A 169 -7.71 -4.61 2.70
C ASP A 169 -8.20 -4.87 4.13
N GLN A 170 -8.96 -5.93 4.30
CA GLN A 170 -9.58 -6.27 5.59
C GLN A 170 -8.54 -6.54 6.67
N SER A 171 -7.41 -7.19 6.34
CA SER A 171 -6.39 -7.53 7.33
C SER A 171 -5.70 -6.29 7.89
N LEU A 172 -5.41 -5.30 7.03
CA LEU A 172 -4.85 -4.02 7.45
C LEU A 172 -5.88 -3.20 8.24
N MET A 173 -7.15 -3.18 7.80
CA MET A 173 -8.23 -2.49 8.52
C MET A 173 -8.47 -3.09 9.92
N GLN A 174 -8.43 -4.41 10.05
CA GLN A 174 -8.52 -5.08 11.36
C GLN A 174 -7.33 -4.72 12.26
N ALA A 175 -6.11 -4.70 11.71
CA ALA A 175 -4.92 -4.30 12.44
C ALA A 175 -5.03 -2.85 12.95
N LEU A 176 -5.47 -1.91 12.11
CA LEU A 176 -5.70 -0.51 12.50
C LEU A 176 -6.80 -0.39 13.55
N THR A 177 -7.94 -1.07 13.36
CA THR A 177 -9.03 -1.09 14.34
C THR A 177 -8.54 -1.57 15.70
N GLN A 178 -7.75 -2.64 15.72
CA GLN A 178 -7.20 -3.18 16.96
C GLN A 178 -6.25 -2.20 17.64
N VAL A 179 -5.35 -1.54 16.89
CA VAL A 179 -4.43 -0.54 17.44
C VAL A 179 -5.19 0.62 18.07
N TYR A 180 -6.20 1.17 17.37
CA TYR A 180 -6.91 2.36 17.82
C TYR A 180 -8.03 2.07 18.84
N SER A 181 -8.41 0.81 19.04
CA SER A 181 -9.29 0.41 20.17
C SER A 181 -8.53 0.27 21.49
N GLU A 182 -7.20 0.16 21.45
CA GLU A 182 -6.36 0.07 22.64
C GLU A 182 -5.96 1.48 23.14
N ARG A 183 -5.77 1.63 24.47
CA ARG A 183 -5.30 2.89 25.03
C ARG A 183 -3.80 3.09 24.69
N GLY A 184 -3.45 4.31 24.28
CA GLY A 184 -2.05 4.69 24.04
C GLY A 184 -1.66 4.82 22.57
N ALA A 185 -2.57 4.55 21.64
CA ALA A 185 -2.36 4.91 20.23
C ALA A 185 -2.35 6.45 20.06
N GLY A 186 -1.59 6.93 19.08
CA GLY A 186 -1.64 8.32 18.61
C GLY A 186 -2.98 8.65 17.94
N LYS A 187 -3.05 9.77 17.24
CA LYS A 187 -4.23 10.17 16.48
C LYS A 187 -4.20 9.56 15.08
N LEU A 188 -5.38 9.19 14.58
CA LEU A 188 -5.58 8.77 13.20
C LEU A 188 -6.19 9.93 12.39
N PHE A 189 -5.50 10.31 11.31
CA PHE A 189 -5.98 11.26 10.31
C PHE A 189 -6.17 10.54 9.00
N TRP A 190 -7.41 10.43 8.52
CA TRP A 190 -7.72 9.78 7.25
C TRP A 190 -8.08 10.82 6.20
N CYS A 191 -7.27 10.92 5.15
CA CYS A 191 -7.48 11.83 4.03
C CYS A 191 -8.37 11.15 2.98
N GLY A 192 -9.65 11.50 2.96
CA GLY A 192 -10.59 11.04 1.94
C GLY A 192 -10.47 11.86 0.64
N TYR A 193 -10.89 11.25 -0.46
CA TYR A 193 -11.04 11.91 -1.75
C TYR A 193 -12.52 12.08 -2.07
N GLY A 194 -12.94 13.29 -2.45
CA GLY A 194 -14.34 13.62 -2.71
C GLY A 194 -15.19 13.86 -1.46
N GLN A 195 -16.49 13.67 -1.58
CA GLN A 195 -17.47 13.94 -0.51
C GLN A 195 -17.85 12.70 0.31
N ASN A 196 -17.39 11.52 -0.11
CA ASN A 196 -17.69 10.28 0.60
C ASN A 196 -16.76 10.12 1.79
N ALA A 197 -17.33 9.87 2.96
CA ALA A 197 -16.53 9.46 4.11
C ALA A 197 -15.80 8.14 3.77
N PRO A 198 -14.56 7.95 4.27
CA PRO A 198 -13.91 6.66 4.19
C PRO A 198 -14.79 5.61 4.89
N THR A 199 -14.68 4.35 4.44
CA THR A 199 -15.37 3.24 5.12
C THR A 199 -15.07 3.32 6.61
N PRO A 200 -16.07 3.37 7.49
CA PRO A 200 -15.80 3.50 8.91
C PRO A 200 -14.87 2.37 9.35
N VAL A 201 -13.79 2.74 10.01
CA VAL A 201 -13.11 1.84 10.94
C VAL A 201 -14.09 1.75 12.11
N ALA A 202 -14.93 0.71 12.07
CA ALA A 202 -16.01 0.52 13.04
C ALA A 202 -15.46 0.33 14.45
#